data_ee76192f4bcdb7b177d6d4c381e39ba2
#
_entry.id   ee76192f4bcdb7b177d6d4c381e39ba2
#
_cell.length_a   1.000
_cell.length_b   1.000
_cell.length_c   1.000
_cell.angle_alpha   90.00
_cell.angle_beta   90.00
_cell.angle_gamma   90.00
#
_symmetry.space_group_name_H-M   'P 1'
#
loop_
_entity.id
_entity.type
_entity.pdbx_description
1 polymer ?
#
loop_
_entity_poly.entity_id
_entity_poly.type
_entity_poly.pdbx_seq_one_letter_code
_entity_poly.pdbx_strand_id
1 'polypeptide(L)'
;MTELSSAPDRRDALKRLCVIGASFSLAPVMGCSKLLLGGGKILFGDPKVTSEFTTLTRVDLSKGEHTVLVVCSTPESVEADTSTLKLDLIDGVSRRMKLNGVKIINPDKVADWMEVNGGIGSDLTQLSKDFETDYIAWIDIQSFGLREPSSQNLLRGQTTGFLRVAKVEEVGGWRRPMMAYTREFALIYPQHQPVSETGRFIIVFHKEYVSRLCDMLAERFYNHRPGKSF
;
A
#
# COMPACT_ATOMS: atom_id res chain seq x y z
N MET A 1 -10.27 78.36 53.48
CA MET A 1 -11.69 77.95 53.49
C MET A 1 -11.84 76.94 52.41
N THR A 2 -11.99 75.73 52.81
CA THR A 2 -11.97 74.45 52.19
C THR A 2 -13.31 74.08 51.59
N GLU A 3 -13.37 73.61 50.35
CA GLU A 3 -14.49 72.77 49.89
C GLU A 3 -13.98 71.51 49.28
N LEU A 4 -14.38 70.41 49.89
CA LEU A 4 -14.19 69.05 49.44
C LEU A 4 -15.14 68.78 48.28
N SER A 5 -14.55 68.41 47.11
CA SER A 5 -15.29 67.80 46.03
C SER A 5 -15.38 66.31 46.23
N SER A 6 -16.62 65.80 46.42
CA SER A 6 -16.89 64.39 46.64
C SER A 6 -16.77 63.59 45.35
N ALA A 7 -16.06 62.48 45.36
CA ALA A 7 -15.95 61.53 44.26
C ALA A 7 -17.27 60.79 44.02
N PRO A 8 -17.68 60.51 42.79
CA PRO A 8 -18.90 59.78 42.47
C PRO A 8 -18.69 58.27 42.82
N ASP A 9 -19.76 57.75 43.44
CA ASP A 9 -19.86 56.37 43.88
C ASP A 9 -19.77 55.37 42.74
N ARG A 10 -18.87 54.41 42.88
CA ARG A 10 -18.62 53.33 41.91
C ARG A 10 -19.83 52.42 41.67
N ARG A 11 -20.86 52.52 42.44
CA ARG A 11 -22.09 51.71 42.36
C ARG A 11 -23.04 52.13 41.26
N ASP A 12 -23.00 53.39 40.85
CA ASP A 12 -23.90 53.89 39.78
C ASP A 12 -23.35 53.64 38.36
N ALA A 13 -22.08 53.39 38.20
CA ALA A 13 -21.50 53.03 36.91
C ALA A 13 -21.85 51.59 36.48
N LEU A 14 -22.17 50.70 37.43
CA LEU A 14 -22.52 49.32 37.08
C LEU A 14 -23.98 49.12 36.65
N LYS A 15 -24.86 50.07 36.98
CA LYS A 15 -26.29 49.96 36.64
C LYS A 15 -26.65 50.45 35.24
N ARG A 16 -25.74 51.12 34.55
CA ARG A 16 -25.99 51.63 33.19
C ARG A 16 -25.44 50.73 32.06
N LEU A 17 -24.79 49.62 32.42
CA LEU A 17 -24.23 48.70 31.41
C LEU A 17 -25.06 47.44 31.12
N CYS A 18 -26.27 47.35 31.66
CA CYS A 18 -27.12 46.15 31.55
C CYS A 18 -28.33 46.29 30.61
N VAL A 19 -28.40 47.29 29.76
CA VAL A 19 -29.54 47.46 28.81
C VAL A 19 -29.02 47.68 27.38
N ILE A 20 -28.13 46.80 26.91
CA ILE A 20 -28.02 46.53 25.47
C ILE A 20 -28.30 45.06 25.33
N GLY A 21 -29.57 44.71 25.27
CA GLY A 21 -30.06 43.38 25.00
C GLY A 21 -29.64 43.00 23.59
N ALA A 22 -28.62 42.14 23.49
CA ALA A 22 -28.28 41.47 22.27
C ALA A 22 -29.38 40.46 21.96
N SER A 23 -30.30 40.85 21.08
CA SER A 23 -31.19 39.90 20.39
C SER A 23 -30.34 39.05 19.44
N PHE A 24 -29.67 38.04 20.02
CA PHE A 24 -29.05 36.99 19.20
C PHE A 24 -30.18 36.04 18.77
N SER A 25 -30.71 36.29 17.59
CA SER A 25 -31.58 35.35 16.89
C SER A 25 -30.81 34.05 16.68
N LEU A 26 -31.22 32.97 17.39
CA LEU A 26 -30.82 31.60 17.10
C LEU A 26 -31.34 31.24 15.71
N ALA A 27 -30.56 31.50 14.67
CA ALA A 27 -30.76 30.83 13.39
C ALA A 27 -30.31 29.37 13.59
N PRO A 28 -31.11 28.38 13.18
CA PRO A 28 -30.69 26.99 13.26
C PRO A 28 -29.55 26.76 12.25
N VAL A 29 -28.33 26.53 12.75
CA VAL A 29 -27.19 26.12 11.93
C VAL A 29 -27.40 24.64 11.58
N MET A 30 -28.40 24.36 10.79
CA MET A 30 -28.58 23.10 10.10
C MET A 30 -27.91 23.23 8.74
N GLY A 31 -26.66 22.78 8.61
CA GLY A 31 -26.07 22.66 7.30
C GLY A 31 -24.56 22.71 7.13
N CYS A 32 -23.73 22.68 8.16
CA CYS A 32 -22.28 22.81 8.00
C CYS A 32 -21.44 21.56 8.28
N SER A 33 -22.03 20.38 8.50
CA SER A 33 -21.23 19.16 8.72
C SER A 33 -20.50 18.68 7.44
N LYS A 34 -21.04 18.98 6.25
CA LYS A 34 -20.40 18.62 4.97
C LYS A 34 -19.24 19.55 4.58
N LEU A 35 -19.25 20.81 5.03
CA LEU A 35 -18.19 21.77 4.72
C LEU A 35 -16.92 21.52 5.54
N LEU A 36 -17.05 21.06 6.79
CA LEU A 36 -15.91 20.71 7.65
C LEU A 36 -15.22 19.43 7.17
N LEU A 37 -15.97 18.44 6.67
CA LEU A 37 -15.41 17.21 6.08
C LEU A 37 -14.73 17.49 4.73
N GLY A 38 -15.23 18.43 3.92
CA GLY A 38 -14.60 18.83 2.66
C GLY A 38 -13.36 19.70 2.84
N GLY A 39 -13.34 20.60 3.80
CA GLY A 39 -12.22 21.50 4.08
C GLY A 39 -10.99 20.78 4.62
N GLY A 40 -11.15 19.73 5.41
CA GLY A 40 -10.05 18.88 5.90
C GLY A 40 -9.33 18.15 4.78
N LYS A 41 -10.04 17.65 3.77
CA LYS A 41 -9.45 16.98 2.61
C LYS A 41 -8.61 17.92 1.74
N ILE A 42 -9.00 19.17 1.62
CA ILE A 42 -8.29 20.18 0.81
C ILE A 42 -6.98 20.59 1.48
N LEU A 43 -6.93 20.64 2.83
CA LEU A 43 -5.76 21.09 3.58
C LEU A 43 -4.79 19.97 3.96
N PHE A 44 -5.28 18.76 4.22
CA PHE A 44 -4.46 17.65 4.73
C PHE A 44 -4.31 16.47 3.74
N GLY A 45 -5.01 16.50 2.62
CA GLY A 45 -5.10 15.40 1.67
C GLY A 45 -5.84 14.18 2.24
N ASP A 46 -6.01 13.14 1.43
CA ASP A 46 -6.62 11.90 1.92
C ASP A 46 -5.72 11.22 2.95
N PRO A 47 -6.29 10.74 4.07
CA PRO A 47 -5.52 10.05 5.09
C PRO A 47 -4.86 8.79 4.50
N LYS A 48 -3.63 8.50 4.92
CA LYS A 48 -2.97 7.24 4.56
C LYS A 48 -3.70 6.08 5.23
N VAL A 49 -3.99 5.05 4.45
CA VAL A 49 -4.48 3.76 4.96
C VAL A 49 -3.29 2.95 5.45
N THR A 50 -3.41 2.38 6.64
CA THR A 50 -2.39 1.47 7.19
C THR A 50 -2.32 0.22 6.32
N SER A 51 -1.11 -0.25 6.03
CA SER A 51 -0.91 -1.45 5.22
C SER A 51 -1.55 -2.68 5.86
N GLU A 52 -1.98 -3.63 5.03
CA GLU A 52 -2.57 -4.87 5.49
C GLU A 52 -1.57 -5.68 6.33
N PHE A 53 -0.31 -5.74 5.89
CA PHE A 53 0.76 -6.40 6.62
C PHE A 53 0.94 -5.80 8.02
N THR A 54 1.05 -4.47 8.13
CA THR A 54 1.16 -3.80 9.44
C THR A 54 -0.05 -4.05 10.33
N THR A 55 -1.25 -4.06 9.77
CA THR A 55 -2.48 -4.30 10.54
C THR A 55 -2.49 -5.70 11.17
N LEU A 56 -2.03 -6.71 10.44
CA LEU A 56 -2.06 -8.10 10.88
C LEU A 56 -0.87 -8.48 11.77
N THR A 57 0.34 -8.03 11.40
CA THR A 57 1.58 -8.42 12.09
C THR A 57 2.03 -7.43 13.16
N ARG A 58 1.46 -6.23 13.19
CA ARG A 58 1.89 -5.10 14.03
C ARG A 58 3.30 -4.58 13.71
N VAL A 59 3.87 -4.99 12.59
CA VAL A 59 5.20 -4.57 12.12
C VAL A 59 5.04 -3.60 10.96
N ASP A 60 5.65 -2.43 11.08
CA ASP A 60 5.68 -1.42 10.00
C ASP A 60 7.04 -1.48 9.28
N LEU A 61 7.06 -2.14 8.13
CA LEU A 61 8.27 -2.29 7.32
C LEU A 61 8.76 -0.96 6.73
N SER A 62 7.90 0.03 6.58
CA SER A 62 8.26 1.33 6.00
C SER A 62 9.16 2.19 6.90
N LYS A 63 9.38 1.78 8.15
CA LYS A 63 10.35 2.42 9.05
C LYS A 63 11.81 2.10 8.73
N GLY A 64 12.06 1.13 7.83
CA GLY A 64 13.41 0.74 7.42
C GLY A 64 14.22 -0.02 8.47
N GLU A 65 13.59 -0.47 9.55
CA GLU A 65 14.23 -1.24 10.63
C GLU A 65 14.51 -2.68 10.20
N HIS A 66 13.66 -3.22 9.31
CA HIS A 66 13.71 -4.60 8.85
C HIS A 66 14.10 -4.70 7.38
N THR A 67 14.96 -5.65 7.07
CA THR A 67 15.37 -5.97 5.70
C THR A 67 14.44 -7.01 5.11
N VAL A 68 13.93 -6.76 3.90
CA VAL A 68 12.98 -7.64 3.20
C VAL A 68 13.62 -8.16 1.91
N LEU A 69 13.52 -9.46 1.71
CA LEU A 69 13.84 -10.16 0.47
C LEU A 69 12.53 -10.41 -0.30
N VAL A 70 12.45 -9.99 -1.55
CA VAL A 70 11.28 -10.27 -2.42
C VAL A 70 11.63 -11.36 -3.39
N VAL A 71 10.80 -12.38 -3.47
CA VAL A 71 10.96 -13.54 -4.36
C VAL A 71 9.65 -13.87 -5.05
N CYS A 72 9.72 -14.52 -6.22
CA CYS A 72 8.53 -14.89 -6.99
C CYS A 72 8.66 -16.31 -7.54
N SER A 73 7.59 -17.10 -7.44
CA SER A 73 7.43 -18.39 -8.10
C SER A 73 6.25 -18.35 -9.07
N THR A 74 6.37 -19.10 -10.17
CA THR A 74 5.32 -19.26 -11.19
C THR A 74 5.23 -20.73 -11.59
N PRO A 75 4.05 -21.25 -11.96
CA PRO A 75 3.93 -22.56 -12.59
C PRO A 75 4.67 -22.61 -13.93
N GLU A 76 5.13 -23.78 -14.36
CA GLU A 76 5.81 -23.97 -15.64
C GLU A 76 4.99 -23.48 -16.83
N SER A 77 3.66 -23.64 -16.80
CA SER A 77 2.75 -23.16 -17.83
C SER A 77 2.79 -21.65 -18.02
N VAL A 78 2.95 -20.89 -16.93
CA VAL A 78 3.07 -19.43 -16.98
C VAL A 78 4.48 -19.02 -17.43
N GLU A 79 5.49 -19.76 -16.98
CA GLU A 79 6.89 -19.50 -17.35
C GLU A 79 7.16 -19.70 -18.84
N ALA A 80 6.55 -20.70 -19.44
CA ALA A 80 6.64 -20.95 -20.89
C ALA A 80 6.08 -19.78 -21.72
N ASP A 81 5.01 -19.16 -21.25
CA ASP A 81 4.34 -18.05 -21.96
C ASP A 81 4.96 -16.68 -21.63
N THR A 82 5.56 -16.52 -20.44
CA THR A 82 6.02 -15.23 -19.93
C THR A 82 7.28 -15.38 -19.06
N SER A 83 8.41 -15.68 -19.70
CA SER A 83 9.70 -15.99 -19.03
C SER A 83 10.23 -14.86 -18.13
N THR A 84 9.90 -13.60 -18.43
CA THR A 84 10.38 -12.44 -17.65
C THR A 84 9.48 -12.09 -16.44
N LEU A 85 8.29 -12.67 -16.35
CA LEU A 85 7.29 -12.27 -15.36
C LEU A 85 7.81 -12.31 -13.90
N LYS A 86 8.57 -13.37 -13.55
CA LYS A 86 9.15 -13.52 -12.22
C LYS A 86 10.06 -12.33 -11.87
N LEU A 87 10.96 -11.98 -12.77
CA LEU A 87 11.92 -10.90 -12.60
C LEU A 87 11.24 -9.54 -12.60
N ASP A 88 10.27 -9.33 -13.49
CA ASP A 88 9.48 -8.10 -13.57
C ASP A 88 8.70 -7.85 -12.26
N LEU A 89 8.15 -8.91 -11.64
CA LEU A 89 7.45 -8.80 -10.36
C LEU A 89 8.42 -8.55 -9.20
N ILE A 90 9.55 -9.26 -9.14
CA ILE A 90 10.57 -9.04 -8.09
C ILE A 90 11.08 -7.59 -8.15
N ASP A 91 11.51 -7.10 -9.30
CA ASP A 91 11.99 -5.73 -9.47
C ASP A 91 10.88 -4.71 -9.20
N GLY A 92 9.73 -4.90 -9.86
CA GLY A 92 8.62 -3.96 -9.78
C GLY A 92 8.07 -3.77 -8.36
N VAL A 93 7.89 -4.85 -7.59
CA VAL A 93 7.44 -4.79 -6.19
C VAL A 93 8.54 -4.24 -5.29
N SER A 94 9.78 -4.71 -5.43
CA SER A 94 10.94 -4.25 -4.65
C SER A 94 11.15 -2.76 -4.78
N ARG A 95 11.10 -2.21 -6.02
CA ARG A 95 11.25 -0.78 -6.27
C ARG A 95 10.17 0.04 -5.59
N ARG A 96 8.91 -0.38 -5.64
CA ARG A 96 7.79 0.31 -4.98
C ARG A 96 7.92 0.31 -3.47
N MET A 97 8.26 -0.84 -2.90
CA MET A 97 8.52 -0.97 -1.47
C MET A 97 9.68 -0.07 -1.03
N LYS A 98 10.79 -0.06 -1.79
CA LYS A 98 11.96 0.79 -1.51
C LYS A 98 11.61 2.28 -1.56
N LEU A 99 10.83 2.72 -2.56
CA LEU A 99 10.36 4.13 -2.67
C LEU A 99 9.46 4.55 -1.49
N ASN A 100 8.85 3.59 -0.80
CA ASN A 100 8.01 3.83 0.37
C ASN A 100 8.72 3.50 1.70
N GLY A 101 10.07 3.48 1.71
CA GLY A 101 10.87 3.41 2.93
C GLY A 101 11.21 2.01 3.43
N VAL A 102 10.79 0.96 2.73
CA VAL A 102 11.15 -0.43 3.09
C VAL A 102 12.59 -0.72 2.67
N LYS A 103 13.37 -1.30 3.56
CA LYS A 103 14.74 -1.75 3.27
C LYS A 103 14.71 -3.08 2.52
N ILE A 104 15.08 -3.06 1.24
CA ILE A 104 14.98 -4.21 0.34
C ILE A 104 16.35 -4.75 -0.02
N ILE A 105 16.49 -6.06 -0.07
CA ILE A 105 17.63 -6.75 -0.69
C ILE A 105 17.63 -6.45 -2.20
N ASN A 106 18.81 -6.21 -2.79
CA ASN A 106 18.92 -5.91 -4.22
C ASN A 106 18.28 -7.02 -5.08
N PRO A 107 17.28 -6.71 -5.92
CA PRO A 107 16.62 -7.67 -6.81
C PRO A 107 17.58 -8.42 -7.72
N ASP A 108 18.67 -7.78 -8.21
CA ASP A 108 19.65 -8.43 -9.09
C ASP A 108 20.32 -9.61 -8.40
N LYS A 109 20.69 -9.46 -7.11
CA LYS A 109 21.26 -10.57 -6.33
C LYS A 109 20.30 -11.73 -6.16
N VAL A 110 19.00 -11.42 -6.08
CA VAL A 110 17.95 -12.45 -6.00
C VAL A 110 17.80 -13.18 -7.33
N ALA A 111 17.86 -12.44 -8.43
CA ALA A 111 17.81 -13.00 -9.79
C ALA A 111 19.00 -13.94 -10.04
N ASP A 112 20.22 -13.48 -9.74
CA ASP A 112 21.45 -14.28 -9.85
C ASP A 112 21.37 -15.57 -9.02
N TRP A 113 20.87 -15.44 -7.78
CA TRP A 113 20.70 -16.60 -6.89
C TRP A 113 19.68 -17.60 -7.45
N MET A 114 18.55 -17.12 -7.99
CA MET A 114 17.52 -17.97 -8.58
C MET A 114 18.03 -18.69 -9.82
N GLU A 115 18.85 -18.05 -10.64
CA GLU A 115 19.47 -18.67 -11.82
C GLU A 115 20.39 -19.82 -11.42
N VAL A 116 21.25 -19.61 -10.41
CA VAL A 116 22.18 -20.62 -9.91
C VAL A 116 21.49 -21.80 -9.23
N ASN A 117 20.39 -21.55 -8.50
CA ASN A 117 19.71 -22.56 -7.68
C ASN A 117 18.47 -23.18 -8.38
N GLY A 118 18.20 -22.85 -9.64
CA GLY A 118 17.06 -23.40 -10.38
C GLY A 118 15.70 -22.89 -9.89
N GLY A 119 15.64 -21.67 -9.34
CA GLY A 119 14.43 -21.04 -8.84
C GLY A 119 14.24 -21.20 -7.32
N ILE A 120 12.99 -20.95 -6.87
CA ILE A 120 12.62 -21.02 -5.45
C ILE A 120 11.92 -22.34 -5.21
N GLY A 121 12.49 -23.18 -4.34
CA GLY A 121 11.81 -24.36 -3.84
C GLY A 121 10.69 -24.01 -2.85
N SER A 122 9.94 -25.01 -2.41
CA SER A 122 8.92 -24.85 -1.38
C SER A 122 9.51 -24.51 0.00
N ASP A 123 10.80 -24.70 0.19
CA ASP A 123 11.52 -24.43 1.43
C ASP A 123 12.36 -23.14 1.33
N LEU A 124 11.97 -22.13 2.08
CA LEU A 124 12.65 -20.84 2.15
C LEU A 124 13.91 -20.86 3.05
N THR A 125 14.27 -22.02 3.61
CA THR A 125 15.40 -22.17 4.55
C THR A 125 16.71 -21.81 3.89
N GLN A 126 16.91 -22.20 2.62
CA GLN A 126 18.13 -21.87 1.89
C GLN A 126 18.27 -20.37 1.67
N LEU A 127 17.18 -19.70 1.25
CA LEU A 127 17.13 -18.24 1.10
C LEU A 127 17.46 -17.52 2.42
N SER A 128 16.94 -18.02 3.54
CA SER A 128 17.21 -17.43 4.86
C SER A 128 18.66 -17.57 5.32
N LYS A 129 19.41 -18.56 4.80
CA LYS A 129 20.84 -18.75 5.07
C LYS A 129 21.72 -17.89 4.18
N ASP A 130 21.37 -17.79 2.89
CA ASP A 130 22.20 -17.15 1.88
C ASP A 130 22.01 -15.62 1.88
N PHE A 131 20.87 -15.13 2.38
CA PHE A 131 20.58 -13.70 2.49
C PHE A 131 20.39 -13.25 3.94
N GLU A 132 21.08 -12.16 4.32
CA GLU A 132 20.84 -11.48 5.60
C GLU A 132 19.54 -10.66 5.53
N THR A 133 18.40 -11.31 5.74
CA THR A 133 17.08 -10.70 5.69
C THR A 133 16.26 -11.04 6.93
N ASP A 134 15.37 -10.12 7.34
CA ASP A 134 14.44 -10.33 8.46
C ASP A 134 13.12 -10.92 7.98
N TYR A 135 12.73 -10.60 6.74
CA TYR A 135 11.49 -11.07 6.12
C TYR A 135 11.73 -11.52 4.69
N ILE A 136 11.06 -12.59 4.29
CA ILE A 136 11.00 -13.07 2.91
C ILE A 136 9.56 -12.90 2.42
N ALA A 137 9.35 -11.96 1.48
CA ALA A 137 8.09 -11.75 0.81
C ALA A 137 8.04 -12.61 -0.46
N TRP A 138 7.25 -13.67 -0.44
CA TRP A 138 7.12 -14.62 -1.52
C TRP A 138 5.80 -14.40 -2.28
N ILE A 139 5.93 -14.01 -3.54
CA ILE A 139 4.84 -13.89 -4.49
C ILE A 139 4.71 -15.24 -5.20
N ASP A 140 3.65 -15.97 -4.92
CA ASP A 140 3.39 -17.30 -5.47
C ASP A 140 2.24 -17.19 -6.48
N ILE A 141 2.58 -17.06 -7.77
CA ILE A 141 1.61 -16.96 -8.86
C ILE A 141 1.03 -18.33 -9.13
N GLN A 142 -0.29 -18.43 -9.16
CA GLN A 142 -1.01 -19.68 -9.49
C GLN A 142 -1.51 -19.68 -10.94
N SER A 143 -1.92 -18.51 -11.43
CA SER A 143 -2.34 -18.33 -12.81
C SER A 143 -1.98 -16.93 -13.31
N PHE A 144 -1.67 -16.84 -14.61
CA PHE A 144 -1.42 -15.56 -15.29
C PHE A 144 -1.89 -15.68 -16.74
N GLY A 145 -2.64 -14.70 -17.21
CA GLY A 145 -3.08 -14.63 -18.59
C GLY A 145 -3.33 -13.19 -19.00
N LEU A 146 -3.15 -12.90 -20.28
CA LEU A 146 -3.33 -11.57 -20.87
C LEU A 146 -4.52 -11.49 -21.82
N ARG A 147 -5.17 -12.62 -22.09
CA ARG A 147 -6.27 -12.72 -23.05
C ARG A 147 -7.57 -13.13 -22.36
N GLU A 148 -8.66 -12.66 -22.92
CA GLU A 148 -9.99 -13.14 -22.52
C GLU A 148 -10.13 -14.64 -22.86
N PRO A 149 -10.54 -15.51 -21.92
CA PRO A 149 -10.65 -16.95 -22.17
C PRO A 149 -11.55 -17.33 -23.36
N SER A 150 -12.56 -16.50 -23.64
CA SER A 150 -13.51 -16.72 -24.72
C SER A 150 -13.08 -16.11 -26.08
N SER A 151 -11.97 -15.38 -26.15
CA SER A 151 -11.55 -14.67 -27.37
C SER A 151 -10.05 -14.40 -27.42
N GLN A 152 -9.41 -14.85 -28.50
CA GLN A 152 -7.98 -14.60 -28.70
C GLN A 152 -7.64 -13.16 -29.07
N ASN A 153 -8.61 -12.39 -29.57
CA ASN A 153 -8.40 -11.02 -30.03
C ASN A 153 -8.72 -9.95 -28.96
N LEU A 154 -9.12 -10.38 -27.76
CA LEU A 154 -9.47 -9.50 -26.66
C LEU A 154 -8.46 -9.64 -25.53
N LEU A 155 -7.90 -8.51 -25.11
CA LEU A 155 -6.93 -8.43 -24.01
C LEU A 155 -7.65 -8.20 -22.68
N ARG A 156 -7.39 -9.07 -21.74
CA ARG A 156 -7.80 -8.97 -20.34
C ARG A 156 -6.77 -9.67 -19.48
N GLY A 157 -6.05 -8.90 -18.67
CA GLY A 157 -5.12 -9.46 -17.71
C GLY A 157 -5.88 -10.16 -16.58
N GLN A 158 -5.49 -11.37 -16.26
CA GLN A 158 -6.06 -12.15 -15.17
C GLN A 158 -4.92 -12.86 -14.42
N THR A 159 -4.82 -12.65 -13.12
CA THR A 159 -3.80 -13.28 -12.28
C THR A 159 -4.41 -13.67 -10.96
N THR A 160 -4.09 -14.86 -10.49
CA THR A 160 -4.38 -15.33 -9.13
C THR A 160 -3.11 -15.85 -8.49
N GLY A 161 -3.05 -15.77 -7.16
CA GLY A 161 -1.89 -16.26 -6.43
C GLY A 161 -1.98 -16.01 -4.94
N PHE A 162 -0.87 -16.29 -4.26
CA PHE A 162 -0.70 -16.04 -2.84
C PHE A 162 0.47 -15.10 -2.59
N LEU A 163 0.26 -14.14 -1.72
CA LEU A 163 1.34 -13.35 -1.14
C LEU A 163 1.63 -13.90 0.25
N ARG A 164 2.79 -14.52 0.42
CA ARG A 164 3.25 -15.11 1.67
C ARG A 164 4.43 -14.31 2.21
N VAL A 165 4.48 -14.12 3.51
CA VAL A 165 5.64 -13.48 4.15
C VAL A 165 6.10 -14.36 5.29
N ALA A 166 7.35 -14.79 5.21
CA ALA A 166 8.01 -15.49 6.29
C ALA A 166 8.90 -14.51 7.07
N LYS A 167 8.79 -14.50 8.39
CA LYS A 167 9.74 -13.88 9.31
C LYS A 167 10.90 -14.84 9.52
N VAL A 168 12.12 -14.35 9.38
CA VAL A 168 13.32 -15.14 9.65
C VAL A 168 13.69 -14.96 11.12
N GLU A 169 13.64 -16.04 11.86
CA GLU A 169 14.01 -16.06 13.29
C GLU A 169 15.31 -16.85 13.50
N GLU A 170 16.13 -16.41 14.43
CA GLU A 170 17.32 -17.13 14.83
C GLU A 170 16.98 -18.02 16.04
N VAL A 171 17.02 -19.34 15.84
CA VAL A 171 16.73 -20.34 16.87
C VAL A 171 17.90 -21.29 16.97
N GLY A 172 18.59 -21.29 18.10
CA GLY A 172 19.72 -22.16 18.34
C GLY A 172 20.91 -21.96 17.38
N GLY A 173 21.13 -20.73 16.90
CA GLY A 173 22.17 -20.38 15.93
C GLY A 173 21.81 -20.71 14.47
N TRP A 174 20.57 -21.11 14.21
CA TRP A 174 20.05 -21.39 12.87
C TRP A 174 18.98 -20.40 12.48
N ARG A 175 19.04 -19.89 11.25
CA ARG A 175 18.02 -19.01 10.67
C ARG A 175 16.87 -19.85 10.13
N ARG A 176 15.67 -19.62 10.67
CA ARG A 176 14.46 -20.36 10.30
C ARG A 176 13.37 -19.40 9.81
N PRO A 177 12.85 -19.58 8.59
CA PRO A 177 11.70 -18.83 8.10
C PRO A 177 10.43 -19.38 8.75
N MET A 178 9.68 -18.50 9.43
CA MET A 178 8.39 -18.80 10.04
C MET A 178 7.30 -17.98 9.35
N MET A 179 6.25 -18.63 8.84
CA MET A 179 5.17 -17.95 8.13
C MET A 179 4.45 -16.97 9.05
N ALA A 180 4.52 -15.68 8.74
CA ALA A 180 3.92 -14.59 9.51
C ALA A 180 2.66 -14.00 8.84
N TYR A 181 2.54 -14.14 7.52
CA TYR A 181 1.45 -13.56 6.76
C TYR A 181 1.19 -14.39 5.50
N THR A 182 -0.08 -14.62 5.19
CA THR A 182 -0.51 -15.28 3.94
C THR A 182 -1.83 -14.66 3.50
N ARG A 183 -1.89 -14.22 2.24
CA ARG A 183 -3.10 -13.71 1.60
C ARG A 183 -3.20 -14.17 0.16
N GLU A 184 -4.37 -14.61 -0.20
CA GLU A 184 -4.73 -14.80 -1.60
C GLU A 184 -4.92 -13.44 -2.26
N PHE A 185 -4.60 -13.37 -3.55
CA PHE A 185 -4.89 -12.21 -4.38
C PHE A 185 -5.40 -12.64 -5.76
N ALA A 186 -6.23 -11.78 -6.31
CA ALA A 186 -6.68 -11.86 -7.69
C ALA A 186 -6.69 -10.44 -8.29
N LEU A 187 -6.24 -10.33 -9.53
CA LEU A 187 -6.32 -9.09 -10.29
C LEU A 187 -6.90 -9.39 -11.66
N ILE A 188 -7.94 -8.63 -12.03
CA ILE A 188 -8.52 -8.63 -13.36
C ILE A 188 -8.46 -7.21 -13.90
N TYR A 189 -7.88 -7.03 -15.09
CA TYR A 189 -7.79 -5.73 -15.74
C TYR A 189 -7.90 -5.84 -17.25
N PRO A 190 -8.75 -5.03 -17.90
CA PRO A 190 -9.76 -4.16 -17.32
C PRO A 190 -10.89 -4.93 -16.62
N GLN A 191 -11.51 -4.32 -15.60
CA GLN A 191 -12.56 -4.99 -14.81
C GLN A 191 -13.85 -5.20 -15.60
N HIS A 192 -14.24 -4.24 -16.46
CA HIS A 192 -15.55 -4.26 -17.13
C HIS A 192 -15.48 -4.85 -18.54
N GLN A 193 -14.78 -4.20 -19.45
CA GLN A 193 -14.72 -4.61 -20.85
C GLN A 193 -13.28 -4.88 -21.28
N PRO A 194 -13.01 -6.06 -21.91
CA PRO A 194 -11.70 -6.33 -22.46
C PRO A 194 -11.36 -5.37 -23.61
N VAL A 195 -10.08 -5.15 -23.86
CA VAL A 195 -9.59 -4.24 -24.89
C VAL A 195 -9.29 -5.05 -26.16
N SER A 196 -9.67 -4.52 -27.33
CA SER A 196 -9.31 -5.15 -28.59
C SER A 196 -7.79 -5.07 -28.85
N GLU A 197 -7.17 -6.18 -29.24
CA GLU A 197 -5.75 -6.24 -29.60
C GLU A 197 -5.41 -5.35 -30.80
N THR A 198 -6.36 -5.13 -31.72
CA THR A 198 -6.19 -4.17 -32.82
C THR A 198 -6.04 -2.73 -32.37
N GLY A 199 -6.61 -2.38 -31.20
CA GLY A 199 -6.51 -1.03 -30.62
C GLY A 199 -5.33 -0.85 -29.67
N ARG A 200 -4.68 -1.92 -29.26
CA ARG A 200 -3.57 -1.86 -28.28
C ARG A 200 -2.61 -3.03 -28.44
N PHE A 201 -1.33 -2.72 -28.61
CA PHE A 201 -0.31 -3.76 -28.70
C PHE A 201 -0.22 -4.56 -27.39
N ILE A 202 -0.19 -5.88 -27.48
CA ILE A 202 -0.12 -6.79 -26.34
C ILE A 202 1.06 -6.49 -25.40
N ILE A 203 2.21 -6.06 -25.96
CA ILE A 203 3.40 -5.70 -25.18
C ILE A 203 3.13 -4.49 -24.27
N VAL A 204 2.41 -3.48 -24.76
CA VAL A 204 2.05 -2.29 -23.97
C VAL A 204 1.05 -2.67 -22.89
N PHE A 205 0.06 -3.49 -23.25
CA PHE A 205 -0.93 -3.99 -22.31
C PHE A 205 -0.28 -4.84 -21.20
N HIS A 206 0.64 -5.74 -21.56
CA HIS A 206 1.40 -6.56 -20.61
C HIS A 206 2.13 -5.68 -19.58
N LYS A 207 2.91 -4.70 -20.03
CA LYS A 207 3.64 -3.78 -19.14
C LYS A 207 2.72 -3.03 -18.18
N GLU A 208 1.59 -2.54 -18.68
CA GLU A 208 0.61 -1.85 -17.85
C GLU A 208 -0.02 -2.80 -16.83
N TYR A 209 -0.40 -3.99 -17.25
CA TYR A 209 -0.99 -4.99 -16.38
C TYR A 209 -0.04 -5.42 -15.26
N VAL A 210 1.22 -5.76 -15.60
CA VAL A 210 2.26 -6.11 -14.61
C VAL A 210 2.53 -4.94 -13.67
N SER A 211 2.55 -3.69 -14.17
CA SER A 211 2.69 -2.52 -13.31
C SER A 211 1.58 -2.44 -12.26
N ARG A 212 0.31 -2.63 -12.66
CA ARG A 212 -0.83 -2.65 -11.73
C ARG A 212 -0.75 -3.78 -10.72
N LEU A 213 -0.31 -4.97 -11.17
CA LEU A 213 -0.09 -6.11 -10.28
C LEU A 213 0.99 -5.80 -9.23
N CYS A 214 2.09 -5.17 -9.64
CA CYS A 214 3.14 -4.72 -8.72
C CYS A 214 2.63 -3.66 -7.73
N ASP A 215 1.79 -2.71 -8.17
CA ASP A 215 1.18 -1.70 -7.28
C ASP A 215 0.32 -2.38 -6.22
N MET A 216 -0.61 -3.25 -6.64
CA MET A 216 -1.50 -3.99 -5.75
C MET A 216 -0.75 -4.84 -4.71
N LEU A 217 0.32 -5.53 -5.12
CA LEU A 217 1.12 -6.38 -4.23
C LEU A 217 1.96 -5.55 -3.25
N ALA A 218 2.61 -4.49 -3.74
CA ALA A 218 3.49 -3.66 -2.93
C ALA A 218 2.74 -2.83 -1.89
N GLU A 219 1.55 -2.34 -2.20
CA GLU A 219 0.71 -1.54 -1.29
C GLU A 219 0.33 -2.30 -0.01
N ARG A 220 0.40 -3.63 -0.01
CA ARG A 220 0.17 -4.43 1.19
C ARG A 220 1.24 -4.27 2.25
N PHE A 221 2.41 -3.70 1.92
CA PHE A 221 3.57 -3.60 2.81
C PHE A 221 3.81 -2.22 3.41
N TYR A 222 3.19 -1.16 2.86
CA TYR A 222 3.40 0.21 3.33
C TYR A 222 2.11 1.01 3.34
N ASN A 223 2.09 2.06 4.17
CA ASN A 223 0.94 2.94 4.28
C ASN A 223 0.80 3.78 3.01
N HIS A 224 -0.32 3.67 2.32
CA HIS A 224 -0.59 4.31 1.04
C HIS A 224 -1.86 5.16 1.08
N ARG A 225 -2.05 6.02 0.07
CA ARG A 225 -3.29 6.78 -0.09
C ARG A 225 -4.19 6.04 -1.08
N PRO A 226 -5.47 5.78 -0.71
CA PRO A 226 -6.39 5.12 -1.61
C PRO A 226 -6.57 5.95 -2.90
N GLY A 227 -6.65 5.28 -4.05
CA GLY A 227 -6.96 5.92 -5.34
C GLY A 227 -5.78 6.50 -6.11
N LYS A 228 -4.53 6.29 -5.70
CA LYS A 228 -3.35 6.66 -6.51
C LYS A 228 -2.85 5.56 -7.45
N SER A 229 -3.43 4.37 -7.37
CA SER A 229 -2.95 3.14 -8.04
C SER A 229 -3.72 2.78 -9.30
N PHE A 230 -4.51 3.70 -9.89
CA PHE A 230 -5.32 3.41 -11.10
C PHE A 230 -5.20 4.49 -12.15
#